data_05456cfc064265352c3a90c0dec54eb1
#
_entry.id   05456cfc064265352c3a90c0dec54eb1
#
_cell.length_a   1.000
_cell.length_b   1.000
_cell.length_c   1.000
_cell.angle_alpha   90.00
_cell.angle_beta   90.00
_cell.angle_gamma   90.00
#
_symmetry.space_group_name_H-M   'P 1'
#
loop_
_entity.id
_entity.type
_entity.pdbx_description
1 polymer ?
#
loop_
_entity_poly.entity_id
_entity_poly.type
_entity_poly.pdbx_seq_one_letter_code
_entity_poly.pdbx_strand_id
1 'polypeptide(L)'
;MSTSTGNGPTSAPASAIATTIKPTDLRGILKYVPRFQGQIFIVAIDGSIVADENIGNLLVDVAVLRSLGIKVVLVHGISHQLRELSVARNIPISNSDGTGLTDAATLDLAIRASSRVSHALVEGLTQNALKCAATNAVRALPVGIIRGVDQQFTAKVERIDKDFLGELIERQVVPIVSPIGFRPDGKSLRVNSDLLAAELAEALLATKIIYLTPAPGLEIDGEIRREISIDALRKLIQDQPHRVSEAGLSKATNAIKAIETGTPRVHIVDGRIFDGLLNEIFSNEGVGSLVYGNDYAQIRKARKGDVRFIYNLTRAAVRREELLHRTQQAIEKNIDQFFVYEIDENIIACVTLYFYPDKPQMAEVGSLYVMPFYHNRGIGKKLVDYACMVAKERGATTVIALSTQSFGFFTNVCGFEEASKEILPEARLKIYEESGRNAKVLVKRVG
;
A
#
# COMPACT_ATOMS: atom_id res chain seq x y z
N MET A 1 13.24 -55.52 49.41
CA MET A 1 14.40 -54.87 48.75
C MET A 1 13.98 -54.62 47.34
N SER A 2 13.44 -53.50 47.05
CA SER A 2 12.91 -53.15 45.73
C SER A 2 13.42 -51.75 45.39
N THR A 3 14.25 -51.66 44.39
CA THR A 3 14.80 -50.42 43.81
C THR A 3 13.88 -49.98 42.69
N SER A 4 13.16 -48.91 42.89
CA SER A 4 12.36 -48.23 41.85
C SER A 4 13.26 -47.22 41.09
N THR A 5 13.51 -47.50 39.82
CA THR A 5 14.11 -46.56 38.90
C THR A 5 13.01 -45.67 38.30
N GLY A 6 13.09 -44.38 38.60
CA GLY A 6 12.23 -43.35 38.00
C GLY A 6 12.67 -43.02 36.59
N ASN A 7 11.81 -43.23 35.62
CA ASN A 7 11.93 -42.67 34.30
C ASN A 7 11.37 -41.26 34.27
N GLY A 8 12.24 -40.27 34.06
CA GLY A 8 11.85 -38.89 33.73
C GLY A 8 11.40 -38.79 32.28
N PRO A 9 10.47 -37.89 31.94
CA PRO A 9 10.00 -37.74 30.57
C PRO A 9 11.08 -37.08 29.69
N THR A 10 11.52 -37.80 28.68
CA THR A 10 12.33 -37.26 27.59
C THR A 10 11.50 -36.26 26.80
N SER A 11 11.92 -35.00 26.87
CA SER A 11 11.41 -33.95 25.97
C SER A 11 11.82 -34.24 24.55
N ALA A 12 10.85 -34.48 23.69
CA ALA A 12 11.08 -34.57 22.25
C ALA A 12 11.60 -33.22 21.72
N PRO A 13 12.59 -33.21 20.81
CA PRO A 13 13.03 -31.95 20.21
C PRO A 13 11.92 -31.38 19.32
N ALA A 14 11.62 -30.08 19.50
CA ALA A 14 10.75 -29.33 18.62
C ALA A 14 11.26 -29.48 17.19
N SER A 15 10.48 -30.13 16.33
CA SER A 15 10.78 -30.22 14.90
C SER A 15 10.77 -28.83 14.30
N ALA A 16 11.96 -28.33 13.95
CA ALA A 16 12.10 -27.18 13.07
C ALA A 16 11.33 -27.47 11.77
N ILE A 17 10.21 -26.78 11.56
CA ILE A 17 9.50 -26.82 10.28
C ILE A 17 10.44 -26.15 9.28
N ALA A 18 11.17 -26.95 8.52
CA ALA A 18 11.95 -26.50 7.39
C ALA A 18 10.94 -25.97 6.35
N THR A 19 10.77 -24.65 6.32
CA THR A 19 9.95 -23.98 5.31
C THR A 19 10.67 -24.16 3.97
N THR A 20 10.21 -25.09 3.16
CA THR A 20 10.78 -25.35 1.83
C THR A 20 10.36 -24.18 0.93
N ILE A 21 11.28 -23.24 0.66
CA ILE A 21 11.08 -22.16 -0.30
C ILE A 21 10.77 -22.78 -1.66
N LYS A 22 9.56 -22.52 -2.18
CA LYS A 22 9.19 -22.99 -3.52
C LYS A 22 9.84 -22.07 -4.56
N PRO A 23 10.51 -22.60 -5.61
CA PRO A 23 11.10 -21.77 -6.66
C PRO A 23 10.10 -20.83 -7.36
N THR A 24 8.81 -21.11 -7.28
CA THR A 24 7.72 -20.28 -7.78
C THR A 24 7.60 -18.95 -7.01
N ASP A 25 7.93 -18.92 -5.72
CA ASP A 25 7.83 -17.74 -4.87
C ASP A 25 8.93 -16.74 -5.23
N LEU A 26 10.16 -17.22 -5.45
CA LEU A 26 11.26 -16.39 -5.97
C LEU A 26 10.95 -15.79 -7.35
N ARG A 27 10.37 -16.58 -8.27
CA ARG A 27 9.95 -16.05 -9.58
C ARG A 27 8.86 -14.99 -9.47
N GLY A 28 8.00 -15.11 -8.47
CA GLY A 28 6.99 -14.11 -8.12
C GLY A 28 7.64 -12.77 -7.77
N ILE A 29 8.64 -12.78 -6.89
CA ILE A 29 9.37 -11.58 -6.42
C ILE A 29 10.20 -10.97 -7.54
N LEU A 30 10.92 -11.78 -8.32
CA LEU A 30 11.83 -11.30 -9.38
C LEU A 30 11.16 -10.42 -10.44
N LYS A 31 9.87 -10.58 -10.70
CA LYS A 31 9.13 -9.71 -11.65
C LYS A 31 8.96 -8.27 -11.14
N TYR A 32 9.06 -8.05 -9.80
CA TYR A 32 8.96 -6.71 -9.21
C TYR A 32 10.31 -6.00 -9.11
N VAL A 33 11.43 -6.74 -9.15
CA VAL A 33 12.78 -6.18 -9.01
C VAL A 33 13.04 -5.01 -9.98
N PRO A 34 12.77 -5.13 -11.30
CA PRO A 34 13.00 -4.02 -12.23
C PRO A 34 12.21 -2.74 -11.91
N ARG A 35 11.11 -2.88 -11.15
CA ARG A 35 10.23 -1.76 -10.77
C ARG A 35 10.72 -1.00 -9.55
N PHE A 36 11.28 -1.74 -8.57
CA PHE A 36 11.63 -1.17 -7.28
C PHE A 36 13.13 -0.96 -7.09
N GLN A 37 13.95 -1.51 -7.98
CA GLN A 37 15.40 -1.35 -7.92
C GLN A 37 15.79 0.15 -7.96
N GLY A 38 16.61 0.58 -7.00
CA GLY A 38 17.03 1.96 -6.86
C GLY A 38 16.03 2.90 -6.19
N GLN A 39 14.79 2.48 -5.96
CA GLN A 39 13.77 3.29 -5.30
C GLN A 39 13.96 3.32 -3.79
N ILE A 40 13.52 4.41 -3.16
CA ILE A 40 13.61 4.61 -1.71
C ILE A 40 12.27 4.26 -1.06
N PHE A 41 12.30 3.37 -0.06
CA PHE A 41 11.16 3.03 0.79
C PHE A 41 11.43 3.51 2.22
N ILE A 42 10.48 4.20 2.81
CA ILE A 42 10.47 4.53 4.24
C ILE A 42 9.71 3.42 4.97
N VAL A 43 10.39 2.69 5.83
CA VAL A 43 9.77 1.66 6.69
C VAL A 43 9.71 2.22 8.11
N ALA A 44 8.49 2.55 8.54
CA ALA A 44 8.22 3.14 9.86
C ALA A 44 7.72 2.04 10.80
N ILE A 45 8.48 1.73 11.84
CA ILE A 45 8.24 0.60 12.75
C ILE A 45 7.75 1.14 14.09
N ASP A 46 6.55 0.80 14.50
CA ASP A 46 6.04 1.14 15.83
C ASP A 46 6.92 0.52 16.92
N GLY A 47 7.11 1.22 18.03
CA GLY A 47 7.91 0.72 19.15
C GLY A 47 7.44 -0.64 19.69
N SER A 48 6.13 -0.91 19.66
CA SER A 48 5.57 -2.20 20.03
C SER A 48 6.00 -3.34 19.10
N ILE A 49 6.21 -3.06 17.82
CA ILE A 49 6.70 -4.05 16.84
C ILE A 49 8.21 -4.29 17.04
N VAL A 50 8.97 -3.27 17.46
CA VAL A 50 10.38 -3.49 17.83
C VAL A 50 10.52 -4.38 19.06
N ALA A 51 9.52 -4.39 19.95
CA ALA A 51 9.47 -5.26 21.13
C ALA A 51 8.80 -6.64 20.85
N ASP A 52 8.26 -6.84 19.66
CA ASP A 52 7.58 -8.07 19.26
C ASP A 52 8.58 -9.16 18.85
N GLU A 53 8.20 -10.43 19.09
CA GLU A 53 9.04 -11.59 18.72
C GLU A 53 9.30 -11.70 17.21
N ASN A 54 8.42 -11.12 16.37
CA ASN A 54 8.56 -11.11 14.91
C ASN A 54 9.59 -10.09 14.39
N ILE A 55 10.17 -9.23 15.22
CA ILE A 55 11.12 -8.20 14.76
C ILE A 55 12.31 -8.80 13.99
N GLY A 56 12.80 -9.97 14.43
CA GLY A 56 13.89 -10.66 13.73
C GLY A 56 13.55 -10.97 12.27
N ASN A 57 12.36 -11.46 12.00
CA ASN A 57 11.88 -11.73 10.64
C ASN A 57 11.71 -10.46 9.81
N LEU A 58 11.16 -9.40 10.38
CA LEU A 58 11.04 -8.10 9.71
C LEU A 58 12.42 -7.53 9.28
N LEU A 59 13.46 -7.73 10.10
CA LEU A 59 14.80 -7.28 9.73
C LEU A 59 15.45 -8.17 8.66
N VAL A 60 15.09 -9.46 8.59
CA VAL A 60 15.40 -10.31 7.42
C VAL A 60 14.69 -9.81 6.18
N ASP A 61 13.42 -9.43 6.27
CA ASP A 61 12.68 -8.83 5.15
C ASP A 61 13.37 -7.56 4.63
N VAL A 62 13.86 -6.69 5.54
CA VAL A 62 14.67 -5.52 5.17
C VAL A 62 15.95 -5.93 4.43
N ALA A 63 16.61 -7.01 4.86
CA ALA A 63 17.79 -7.54 4.15
C ALA A 63 17.44 -8.05 2.74
N VAL A 64 16.29 -8.69 2.58
CA VAL A 64 15.77 -9.10 1.26
C VAL A 64 15.53 -7.88 0.38
N LEU A 65 14.84 -6.85 0.87
CA LEU A 65 14.61 -5.60 0.12
C LEU A 65 15.93 -4.98 -0.34
N ARG A 66 16.91 -4.89 0.55
CA ARG A 66 18.24 -4.37 0.23
C ARG A 66 18.96 -5.22 -0.83
N SER A 67 18.88 -6.54 -0.74
CA SER A 67 19.46 -7.48 -1.71
C SER A 67 18.86 -7.35 -3.10
N LEU A 68 17.59 -6.93 -3.19
CA LEU A 68 16.89 -6.63 -4.45
C LEU A 68 17.19 -5.23 -4.99
N GLY A 69 18.09 -4.48 -4.34
CA GLY A 69 18.48 -3.13 -4.77
C GLY A 69 17.50 -2.02 -4.36
N ILE A 70 16.56 -2.31 -3.46
CA ILE A 70 15.65 -1.31 -2.88
C ILE A 70 16.40 -0.56 -1.79
N LYS A 71 16.33 0.76 -1.79
CA LYS A 71 16.94 1.62 -0.79
C LYS A 71 15.97 1.77 0.38
N VAL A 72 16.37 1.38 1.59
CA VAL A 72 15.49 1.40 2.77
C VAL A 72 16.00 2.42 3.78
N VAL A 73 15.09 3.24 4.31
CA VAL A 73 15.31 4.11 5.47
C VAL A 73 14.35 3.64 6.56
N LEU A 74 14.88 3.34 7.74
CA LEU A 74 14.08 2.94 8.89
C LEU A 74 13.74 4.15 9.76
N VAL A 75 12.48 4.28 10.13
CA VAL A 75 12.00 5.19 11.16
C VAL A 75 11.41 4.35 12.28
N HIS A 76 11.62 4.70 13.52
CA HIS A 76 11.02 3.96 14.61
C HIS A 76 10.21 4.83 15.56
N GLY A 77 9.12 4.27 16.08
CA GLY A 77 8.39 4.81 17.21
C GLY A 77 9.02 4.37 18.56
N ILE A 78 8.59 5.02 19.63
CA ILE A 78 9.09 4.74 20.99
C ILE A 78 7.96 4.66 22.03
N SER A 79 6.70 4.78 21.63
CA SER A 79 5.57 4.93 22.55
C SER A 79 5.44 3.75 23.53
N HIS A 80 5.76 2.54 23.09
CA HIS A 80 5.74 1.34 23.92
C HIS A 80 6.85 1.42 25.00
N GLN A 81 8.12 1.58 24.59
CA GLN A 81 9.27 1.62 25.48
C GLN A 81 9.23 2.84 26.43
N LEU A 82 8.66 3.95 25.96
CA LEU A 82 8.48 5.13 26.79
C LEU A 82 7.51 4.84 27.95
N ARG A 83 6.39 4.16 27.66
CA ARG A 83 5.44 3.72 28.69
C ARG A 83 6.07 2.74 29.67
N GLU A 84 6.81 1.75 29.19
CA GLU A 84 7.54 0.80 30.05
C GLU A 84 8.54 1.51 30.98
N LEU A 85 9.33 2.45 30.44
CA LEU A 85 10.28 3.22 31.24
C LEU A 85 9.59 4.13 32.26
N SER A 86 8.45 4.72 31.90
CA SER A 86 7.60 5.51 32.82
C SER A 86 7.17 4.69 34.03
N VAL A 87 6.61 3.51 33.79
CA VAL A 87 6.18 2.59 34.85
C VAL A 87 7.36 2.12 35.69
N ALA A 88 8.43 1.63 35.03
CA ALA A 88 9.62 1.09 35.72
C ALA A 88 10.35 2.12 36.61
N ARG A 89 10.27 3.40 36.26
CA ARG A 89 10.91 4.50 37.01
C ARG A 89 9.96 5.30 37.88
N ASN A 90 8.67 4.97 37.82
CA ASN A 90 7.59 5.71 38.49
C ASN A 90 7.62 7.23 38.16
N ILE A 91 7.88 7.55 36.88
CA ILE A 91 7.87 8.91 36.35
C ILE A 91 6.68 9.04 35.40
N PRO A 92 5.69 9.88 35.72
CA PRO A 92 4.56 10.09 34.81
C PRO A 92 5.03 10.75 33.51
N ILE A 93 4.44 10.35 32.39
CA ILE A 93 4.69 10.96 31.07
C ILE A 93 3.52 11.85 30.69
N SER A 94 3.83 13.02 30.17
CA SER A 94 2.82 13.99 29.73
C SER A 94 2.16 13.60 28.40
N ASN A 95 2.86 12.83 27.56
CA ASN A 95 2.38 12.37 26.27
C ASN A 95 3.16 11.12 25.81
N SER A 96 2.49 10.15 25.18
CA SER A 96 3.12 8.88 24.76
C SER A 96 3.53 8.83 23.28
N ASP A 97 2.90 9.58 22.39
CA ASP A 97 3.03 9.47 20.92
C ASP A 97 3.75 10.65 20.26
N GLY A 98 4.03 11.73 21.01
CA GLY A 98 4.73 12.92 20.50
C GLY A 98 3.81 13.90 19.75
N THR A 99 2.50 13.80 19.89
CA THR A 99 1.53 14.73 19.29
C THR A 99 1.13 15.85 20.24
N GLY A 100 1.24 15.65 21.56
CA GLY A 100 0.88 16.60 22.60
C GLY A 100 2.08 17.11 23.38
N LEU A 101 1.83 17.80 24.50
CA LEU A 101 2.85 18.33 25.42
C LEU A 101 3.94 17.30 25.76
N THR A 102 5.19 17.68 25.61
CA THR A 102 6.35 16.93 26.09
C THR A 102 7.08 17.78 27.13
N ASP A 103 6.98 17.42 28.41
CA ASP A 103 7.76 18.04 29.47
C ASP A 103 9.18 17.51 29.54
N ALA A 104 10.02 18.10 30.41
CA ALA A 104 11.43 17.75 30.53
C ALA A 104 11.63 16.28 30.97
N ALA A 105 10.79 15.77 31.87
CA ALA A 105 10.89 14.40 32.37
C ALA A 105 10.53 13.40 31.26
N THR A 106 9.46 13.69 30.52
CA THR A 106 9.04 12.89 29.34
C THR A 106 10.11 12.92 28.25
N LEU A 107 10.76 14.07 28.02
CA LEU A 107 11.84 14.16 27.02
C LEU A 107 13.05 13.30 27.42
N ASP A 108 13.49 13.33 28.69
CA ASP A 108 14.60 12.47 29.16
C ASP A 108 14.30 10.99 28.95
N LEU A 109 13.08 10.56 29.33
CA LEU A 109 12.64 9.18 29.08
C LEU A 109 12.55 8.85 27.58
N ALA A 110 12.08 9.79 26.75
CA ALA A 110 11.98 9.62 25.31
C ALA A 110 13.36 9.45 24.65
N ILE A 111 14.37 10.20 25.07
CA ILE A 111 15.76 10.05 24.60
C ILE A 111 16.30 8.66 24.95
N ARG A 112 16.07 8.19 26.20
CA ARG A 112 16.49 6.85 26.64
C ARG A 112 15.77 5.74 25.87
N ALA A 113 14.45 5.86 25.70
CA ALA A 113 13.65 4.92 24.91
C ALA A 113 14.16 4.87 23.47
N SER A 114 14.38 6.03 22.86
CA SER A 114 14.88 6.16 21.50
C SER A 114 16.25 5.50 21.31
N SER A 115 17.20 5.76 22.21
CA SER A 115 18.53 5.14 22.16
C SER A 115 18.46 3.62 22.26
N ARG A 116 17.60 3.09 23.13
CA ARG A 116 17.40 1.64 23.29
C ARG A 116 16.81 0.99 22.05
N VAL A 117 15.76 1.61 21.46
CA VAL A 117 15.13 1.12 20.24
C VAL A 117 16.10 1.18 19.05
N SER A 118 16.79 2.31 18.86
CA SER A 118 17.80 2.43 17.79
C SER A 118 18.88 1.37 17.93
N HIS A 119 19.34 1.08 19.14
CA HIS A 119 20.37 0.06 19.40
C HIS A 119 19.87 -1.35 19.06
N ALA A 120 18.66 -1.71 19.47
CA ALA A 120 18.05 -2.99 19.11
C ALA A 120 17.94 -3.20 17.58
N LEU A 121 17.58 -2.14 16.84
CA LEU A 121 17.55 -2.20 15.38
C LEU A 121 18.94 -2.35 14.77
N VAL A 122 19.98 -1.67 15.33
CA VAL A 122 21.37 -1.84 14.91
C VAL A 122 21.85 -3.27 15.12
N GLU A 123 21.57 -3.87 16.28
CA GLU A 123 21.89 -5.27 16.56
C GLU A 123 21.24 -6.23 15.56
N GLY A 124 19.93 -6.11 15.35
CA GLY A 124 19.21 -7.00 14.44
C GLY A 124 19.61 -6.84 12.98
N LEU A 125 19.89 -5.62 12.50
CA LEU A 125 20.41 -5.40 11.14
C LEU A 125 21.84 -5.95 10.99
N THR A 126 22.68 -5.82 12.04
CA THR A 126 24.04 -6.35 12.05
C THR A 126 24.05 -7.87 11.98
N GLN A 127 23.12 -8.55 12.66
CA GLN A 127 22.93 -10.01 12.56
C GLN A 127 22.63 -10.46 11.12
N ASN A 128 22.00 -9.60 10.34
CA ASN A 128 21.67 -9.83 8.92
C ASN A 128 22.75 -9.28 7.97
N ALA A 129 23.97 -9.02 8.46
CA ALA A 129 25.12 -8.50 7.71
C ALA A 129 24.83 -7.17 6.97
N LEU A 130 23.87 -6.38 7.43
CA LEU A 130 23.57 -5.07 6.88
C LEU A 130 24.38 -3.98 7.57
N LYS A 131 24.94 -3.07 6.77
CA LYS A 131 25.51 -1.82 7.30
C LYS A 131 24.36 -0.89 7.64
N CYS A 132 24.37 -0.34 8.84
CA CYS A 132 23.35 0.61 9.29
C CYS A 132 23.96 1.71 10.17
N ALA A 133 23.25 2.83 10.31
CA ALA A 133 23.66 3.94 11.15
C ALA A 133 22.46 4.64 11.77
N ALA A 134 22.45 4.81 13.10
CA ALA A 134 21.56 5.76 13.75
C ALA A 134 22.02 7.20 13.42
N THR A 135 21.09 8.06 13.03
CA THR A 135 21.43 9.37 12.45
C THR A 135 20.85 10.54 13.23
N ASN A 136 21.48 11.71 13.09
CA ASN A 136 20.99 13.00 13.56
C ASN A 136 20.50 13.90 12.42
N ALA A 137 19.96 13.31 11.37
CA ALA A 137 19.57 14.02 10.16
C ALA A 137 18.35 14.95 10.32
N VAL A 138 17.68 14.93 11.49
CA VAL A 138 16.43 15.68 11.73
C VAL A 138 16.74 16.99 12.44
N ARG A 139 16.52 18.12 11.76
CA ARG A 139 16.45 19.45 12.38
C ARG A 139 15.02 19.75 12.78
N ALA A 140 14.83 20.20 14.01
CA ALA A 140 13.51 20.39 14.60
C ALA A 140 13.37 21.73 15.31
N LEU A 141 12.17 22.30 15.26
CA LEU A 141 11.79 23.50 15.98
C LEU A 141 10.63 23.19 16.93
N PRO A 142 10.59 23.85 18.13
CA PRO A 142 9.44 23.71 19.02
C PRO A 142 8.14 24.06 18.31
N VAL A 143 7.07 23.33 18.61
CA VAL A 143 5.74 23.65 18.10
C VAL A 143 5.23 24.97 18.69
N GLY A 144 5.66 25.32 19.91
CA GLY A 144 5.21 26.51 20.62
C GLY A 144 3.88 26.31 21.35
N ILE A 145 3.04 27.36 21.36
CA ILE A 145 1.78 27.36 22.09
C ILE A 145 0.64 26.91 21.18
N ILE A 146 -0.06 25.82 21.56
CA ILE A 146 -1.27 25.33 20.88
C ILE A 146 -2.45 25.49 21.83
N ARG A 147 -3.50 26.20 21.40
CA ARG A 147 -4.73 26.41 22.20
C ARG A 147 -4.44 26.89 23.63
N GLY A 148 -3.46 27.80 23.78
CA GLY A 148 -3.07 28.37 25.06
C GLY A 148 -2.15 27.50 25.92
N VAL A 149 -1.74 26.31 25.47
CA VAL A 149 -0.83 25.39 26.17
C VAL A 149 0.52 25.36 25.48
N ASP A 150 1.58 25.71 26.22
CA ASP A 150 2.96 25.58 25.71
C ASP A 150 3.33 24.11 25.58
N GLN A 151 3.69 23.69 24.37
CA GLN A 151 4.04 22.30 24.05
C GLN A 151 5.47 21.93 24.45
N GLN A 152 6.22 22.85 25.03
CA GLN A 152 7.57 22.73 25.57
C GLN A 152 8.55 22.07 24.57
N PHE A 153 8.88 20.78 24.77
CA PHE A 153 9.84 20.03 23.97
C PHE A 153 9.22 19.25 22.79
N THR A 154 7.94 19.38 22.56
CA THR A 154 7.31 18.85 21.35
C THR A 154 7.68 19.71 20.16
N ALA A 155 8.07 19.03 19.07
CA ALA A 155 8.61 19.71 17.90
C ALA A 155 7.96 19.28 16.59
N LYS A 156 8.03 20.18 15.62
CA LYS A 156 7.85 19.89 14.19
C LYS A 156 9.21 19.76 13.52
N VAL A 157 9.25 19.00 12.44
CA VAL A 157 10.42 18.93 11.57
C VAL A 157 10.60 20.28 10.88
N GLU A 158 11.79 20.85 10.95
CA GLU A 158 12.18 22.05 10.23
C GLU A 158 12.82 21.67 8.90
N ARG A 159 13.74 20.71 8.95
CA ARG A 159 14.48 20.25 7.77
C ARG A 159 15.05 18.85 8.00
N ILE A 160 15.01 18.04 6.97
CA ILE A 160 15.75 16.78 6.87
C ILE A 160 17.07 17.04 6.13
N ASP A 161 18.16 16.51 6.68
CA ASP A 161 19.46 16.50 6.00
C ASP A 161 19.49 15.38 4.95
N LYS A 162 18.88 15.69 3.80
CA LYS A 162 18.72 14.75 2.69
C LYS A 162 20.04 14.35 2.05
N ASP A 163 21.01 15.25 2.04
CA ASP A 163 22.30 15.00 1.42
C ASP A 163 23.08 13.98 2.26
N PHE A 164 23.12 14.17 3.59
CA PHE A 164 23.71 13.20 4.52
C PHE A 164 23.02 11.81 4.41
N LEU A 165 21.69 11.77 4.43
CA LEU A 165 20.97 10.49 4.27
C LEU A 165 21.22 9.87 2.90
N GLY A 166 21.27 10.68 1.84
CA GLY A 166 21.57 10.24 0.48
C GLY A 166 22.94 9.58 0.37
N GLU A 167 23.98 10.18 0.97
CA GLU A 167 25.33 9.59 1.00
C GLU A 167 25.36 8.22 1.70
N LEU A 168 24.64 8.07 2.83
CA LEU A 168 24.53 6.79 3.51
C LEU A 168 23.87 5.74 2.62
N ILE A 169 22.75 6.10 2.00
CA ILE A 169 21.96 5.23 1.12
C ILE A 169 22.81 4.78 -0.08
N GLU A 170 23.53 5.69 -0.74
CA GLU A 170 24.39 5.35 -1.88
C GLU A 170 25.56 4.42 -1.48
N ARG A 171 26.05 4.52 -0.25
CA ARG A 171 27.05 3.60 0.33
C ARG A 171 26.44 2.30 0.84
N GLN A 172 25.16 2.05 0.54
CA GLN A 172 24.41 0.86 0.98
C GLN A 172 24.30 0.74 2.50
N VAL A 173 24.36 1.83 3.24
CA VAL A 173 24.09 1.91 4.67
C VAL A 173 22.60 2.17 4.86
N VAL A 174 21.93 1.42 5.74
CA VAL A 174 20.53 1.63 6.13
C VAL A 174 20.48 2.72 7.20
N PRO A 175 19.96 3.92 6.92
CA PRO A 175 19.78 4.94 7.95
C PRO A 175 18.69 4.53 8.92
N ILE A 176 18.91 4.71 10.21
CA ILE A 176 17.92 4.57 11.28
C ILE A 176 17.66 5.96 11.82
N VAL A 177 16.40 6.42 11.71
CA VAL A 177 15.98 7.75 12.14
C VAL A 177 15.04 7.63 13.32
N SER A 178 15.41 8.25 14.42
CA SER A 178 14.66 8.24 15.67
C SER A 178 13.70 9.44 15.75
N PRO A 179 12.62 9.39 16.58
CA PRO A 179 11.69 10.50 16.78
C PRO A 179 12.28 11.59 17.71
N ILE A 180 13.60 11.81 17.62
CA ILE A 180 14.32 12.88 18.31
C ILE A 180 14.97 13.75 17.24
N GLY A 181 14.57 15.00 17.20
CA GLY A 181 15.20 16.02 16.36
C GLY A 181 16.10 16.95 17.18
N PHE A 182 16.91 17.74 16.48
CA PHE A 182 17.89 18.60 17.09
C PHE A 182 17.68 20.06 16.65
N ARG A 183 17.69 20.96 17.63
CA ARG A 183 17.75 22.41 17.40
C ARG A 183 19.12 22.82 16.88
N PRO A 184 19.25 24.05 16.33
CA PRO A 184 20.55 24.60 15.94
C PRO A 184 21.57 24.69 17.09
N ASP A 185 21.11 24.86 18.34
CA ASP A 185 21.93 24.88 19.56
C ASP A 185 22.30 23.47 20.10
N GLY A 186 21.94 22.40 19.34
CA GLY A 186 22.23 21.01 19.67
C GLY A 186 21.25 20.37 20.65
N LYS A 187 20.28 21.09 21.20
CA LYS A 187 19.31 20.54 22.15
C LYS A 187 18.31 19.60 21.45
N SER A 188 17.99 18.52 22.14
CA SER A 188 17.04 17.51 21.67
C SER A 188 15.59 17.99 21.82
N LEU A 189 14.76 17.65 20.86
CA LEU A 189 13.33 17.84 20.85
C LEU A 189 12.65 16.55 20.41
N ARG A 190 11.41 16.36 20.83
CA ARG A 190 10.61 15.19 20.45
C ARG A 190 9.73 15.46 19.25
N VAL A 191 9.77 14.55 18.27
CA VAL A 191 8.95 14.58 17.06
C VAL A 191 8.02 13.37 17.04
N ASN A 192 6.84 13.48 16.46
CA ASN A 192 5.98 12.32 16.18
C ASN A 192 6.62 11.48 15.06
N SER A 193 6.71 10.14 15.26
CA SER A 193 7.37 9.23 14.31
C SER A 193 6.61 9.08 12.99
N ASP A 194 5.27 9.14 13.01
CA ASP A 194 4.47 9.03 11.80
C ASP A 194 4.63 10.26 10.91
N LEU A 195 4.63 11.46 11.55
CA LEU A 195 4.96 12.72 10.87
C LEU A 195 6.38 12.67 10.29
N LEU A 196 7.34 12.17 11.07
CA LEU A 196 8.74 12.07 10.63
C LEU A 196 8.87 11.18 9.41
N ALA A 197 8.12 10.07 9.33
CA ALA A 197 8.12 9.20 8.16
C ALA A 197 7.62 9.92 6.90
N ALA A 198 6.57 10.75 7.02
CA ALA A 198 6.06 11.56 5.92
C ALA A 198 7.07 12.63 5.46
N GLU A 199 7.70 13.35 6.40
CA GLU A 199 8.73 14.36 6.11
C GLU A 199 9.98 13.76 5.43
N LEU A 200 10.41 12.56 5.87
CA LEU A 200 11.51 11.84 5.23
C LEU A 200 11.15 11.39 3.82
N ALA A 201 9.91 10.93 3.62
CA ALA A 201 9.44 10.51 2.31
C ALA A 201 9.42 11.66 1.31
N GLU A 202 8.97 12.85 1.72
CA GLU A 202 9.02 14.07 0.93
C GLU A 202 10.46 14.46 0.60
N ALA A 203 11.32 14.57 1.62
CA ALA A 203 12.71 15.02 1.45
C ALA A 203 13.55 14.12 0.56
N LEU A 204 13.32 12.80 0.62
CA LEU A 204 14.07 11.78 -0.11
C LEU A 204 13.36 11.32 -1.40
N LEU A 205 12.19 11.89 -1.74
CA LEU A 205 11.35 11.48 -2.87
C LEU A 205 11.05 9.97 -2.83
N ALA A 206 10.68 9.48 -1.66
CA ALA A 206 10.40 8.06 -1.48
C ALA A 206 9.13 7.65 -2.23
N THR A 207 9.17 6.46 -2.81
CA THR A 207 8.04 5.92 -3.59
C THR A 207 7.00 5.21 -2.73
N LYS A 208 7.39 4.78 -1.52
CA LYS A 208 6.48 4.12 -0.57
C LYS A 208 6.83 4.52 0.87
N ILE A 209 5.78 4.63 1.70
CA ILE A 209 5.88 4.55 3.16
C ILE A 209 5.18 3.26 3.57
N ILE A 210 5.81 2.48 4.43
CA ILE A 210 5.23 1.28 5.03
C ILE A 210 5.25 1.46 6.55
N TYR A 211 4.08 1.67 7.15
CA TYR A 211 3.89 1.70 8.58
C TYR A 211 3.70 0.27 9.09
N LEU A 212 4.61 -0.23 9.91
CA LEU A 212 4.52 -1.51 10.60
C LEU A 212 3.96 -1.27 12.00
N THR A 213 2.74 -1.72 12.23
CA THR A 213 1.90 -1.42 13.40
C THR A 213 1.33 -2.71 14.00
N PRO A 214 0.89 -2.75 15.25
CA PRO A 214 0.22 -3.93 15.82
C PRO A 214 -1.24 -4.10 15.36
N ALA A 215 -1.73 -3.28 14.42
CA ALA A 215 -3.06 -3.40 13.85
C ALA A 215 -3.00 -4.03 12.44
N PRO A 216 -4.01 -4.83 12.04
CA PRO A 216 -4.04 -5.51 10.75
C PRO A 216 -4.22 -4.57 9.55
N GLY A 217 -4.28 -3.27 9.78
CA GLY A 217 -4.43 -2.22 8.78
C GLY A 217 -5.12 -0.99 9.35
N LEU A 218 -5.66 -0.15 8.47
CA LEU A 218 -6.46 1.02 8.84
C LEU A 218 -7.89 0.60 9.18
N GLU A 219 -8.24 0.73 10.45
CA GLU A 219 -9.55 0.39 10.97
C GLU A 219 -10.49 1.62 10.91
N ILE A 220 -11.63 1.43 10.25
CA ILE A 220 -12.71 2.42 10.11
C ILE A 220 -14.03 1.71 10.48
N ASP A 221 -14.75 2.24 11.46
CA ASP A 221 -15.98 1.66 11.99
C ASP A 221 -15.83 0.20 12.50
N GLY A 222 -14.66 -0.15 13.02
CA GLY A 222 -14.37 -1.51 13.49
C GLY A 222 -14.00 -2.50 12.37
N GLU A 223 -13.94 -2.05 11.11
CA GLU A 223 -13.57 -2.87 9.97
C GLU A 223 -12.24 -2.40 9.32
N ILE A 224 -11.43 -3.35 8.88
CA ILE A 224 -10.18 -3.04 8.17
C ILE A 224 -10.48 -2.64 6.73
N ARG A 225 -10.10 -1.42 6.36
CA ARG A 225 -10.17 -0.94 4.98
C ARG A 225 -8.90 -1.33 4.23
N ARG A 226 -9.02 -2.28 3.30
CA ARG A 226 -7.89 -2.75 2.49
C ARG A 226 -7.34 -1.69 1.56
N GLU A 227 -8.21 -0.83 1.03
CA GLU A 227 -7.84 0.27 0.14
C GLU A 227 -8.70 1.49 0.42
N ILE A 228 -8.09 2.67 0.41
CA ILE A 228 -8.80 3.93 0.52
C ILE A 228 -8.08 5.02 -0.28
N SER A 229 -8.85 5.79 -1.06
CA SER A 229 -8.29 6.96 -1.74
C SER A 229 -8.06 8.11 -0.76
N ILE A 230 -7.07 8.94 -1.07
CA ILE A 230 -6.76 10.13 -0.29
C ILE A 230 -7.98 11.04 -0.12
N ASP A 231 -8.81 11.20 -1.17
CA ASP A 231 -9.98 12.08 -1.11
C ASP A 231 -11.05 11.54 -0.16
N ALA A 232 -11.30 10.22 -0.21
CA ALA A 232 -12.22 9.57 0.72
C ALA A 232 -11.71 9.63 2.17
N LEU A 233 -10.39 9.41 2.36
CA LEU A 233 -9.76 9.44 3.68
C LEU A 233 -9.75 10.86 4.25
N ARG A 234 -9.43 11.88 3.44
CA ARG A 234 -9.45 13.30 3.85
C ARG A 234 -10.84 13.70 4.30
N LYS A 235 -11.86 13.39 3.48
CA LYS A 235 -13.26 13.70 3.83
C LYS A 235 -13.66 13.01 5.13
N LEU A 236 -13.31 11.74 5.29
CA LEU A 236 -13.62 10.99 6.52
C LEU A 236 -13.00 11.63 7.77
N ILE A 237 -11.71 12.00 7.71
CA ILE A 237 -11.01 12.61 8.86
C ILE A 237 -11.54 14.02 9.15
N GLN A 238 -11.91 14.78 8.14
CA GLN A 238 -12.47 16.13 8.32
C GLN A 238 -13.87 16.09 8.93
N ASP A 239 -14.75 15.23 8.41
CA ASP A 239 -16.16 15.20 8.79
C ASP A 239 -16.41 14.32 10.04
N GLN A 240 -15.71 13.19 10.15
CA GLN A 240 -15.99 12.13 11.13
C GLN A 240 -14.72 11.43 11.63
N PRO A 241 -13.75 12.14 12.24
CA PRO A 241 -12.46 11.55 12.66
C PRO A 241 -12.61 10.41 13.66
N HIS A 242 -13.68 10.39 14.46
CA HIS A 242 -13.95 9.36 15.45
C HIS A 242 -14.24 7.97 14.86
N ARG A 243 -14.51 7.87 13.56
CA ARG A 243 -14.70 6.59 12.86
C ARG A 243 -13.39 5.86 12.57
N VAL A 244 -12.27 6.60 12.56
CA VAL A 244 -10.93 6.02 12.44
C VAL A 244 -10.45 5.65 13.84
N SER A 245 -9.87 4.48 14.02
CA SER A 245 -9.31 4.08 15.31
C SER A 245 -8.24 5.08 15.78
N GLU A 246 -8.14 5.30 17.10
CA GLU A 246 -7.17 6.25 17.67
C GLU A 246 -5.74 5.93 17.22
N ALA A 247 -5.37 4.63 17.22
CA ALA A 247 -4.07 4.17 16.75
C ALA A 247 -3.84 4.41 15.24
N GLY A 248 -4.92 4.41 14.44
CA GLY A 248 -4.86 4.64 12.99
C GLY A 248 -4.85 6.10 12.59
N LEU A 249 -5.41 7.00 13.43
CA LEU A 249 -5.65 8.40 13.06
C LEU A 249 -4.35 9.17 12.73
N SER A 250 -3.29 8.99 13.53
CA SER A 250 -1.99 9.60 13.27
C SER A 250 -1.42 9.14 11.92
N LYS A 251 -1.44 7.84 11.65
CA LYS A 251 -0.96 7.25 10.38
C LYS A 251 -1.79 7.70 9.20
N ALA A 252 -3.12 7.72 9.34
CA ALA A 252 -4.03 8.20 8.30
C ALA A 252 -3.80 9.67 7.94
N THR A 253 -3.64 10.53 8.95
CA THR A 253 -3.35 11.96 8.75
C THR A 253 -2.01 12.18 8.04
N ASN A 254 -0.97 11.45 8.46
CA ASN A 254 0.35 11.57 7.85
C ASN A 254 0.43 10.86 6.48
N ALA A 255 -0.41 9.85 6.22
CA ALA A 255 -0.56 9.27 4.88
C ALA A 255 -1.13 10.28 3.88
N ILE A 256 -2.14 11.06 4.28
CA ILE A 256 -2.66 12.16 3.45
C ILE A 256 -1.55 13.13 3.12
N LYS A 257 -0.82 13.63 4.14
CA LYS A 257 0.30 14.56 3.95
C LYS A 257 1.34 14.01 2.98
N ALA A 258 1.78 12.76 3.19
CA ALA A 258 2.80 12.13 2.36
C ALA A 258 2.38 12.03 0.88
N ILE A 259 1.11 11.70 0.62
CA ILE A 259 0.59 11.60 -0.75
C ILE A 259 0.47 12.98 -1.39
N GLU A 260 0.01 13.99 -0.64
CA GLU A 260 -0.06 15.38 -1.11
C GLU A 260 1.32 15.96 -1.48
N THR A 261 2.37 15.53 -0.78
CA THR A 261 3.76 15.96 -1.05
C THR A 261 4.49 15.08 -2.06
N GLY A 262 3.80 14.10 -2.66
CA GLY A 262 4.30 13.37 -3.82
C GLY A 262 4.65 11.89 -3.60
N THR A 263 4.48 11.33 -2.41
CA THR A 263 4.64 9.89 -2.18
C THR A 263 3.47 9.11 -2.79
N PRO A 264 3.65 8.25 -3.79
CA PRO A 264 2.52 7.64 -4.50
C PRO A 264 1.66 6.72 -3.65
N ARG A 265 2.24 6.04 -2.66
CA ARG A 265 1.59 4.96 -1.91
C ARG A 265 2.02 4.96 -0.45
N VAL A 266 1.05 4.77 0.44
CA VAL A 266 1.29 4.55 1.87
C VAL A 266 0.59 3.26 2.29
N HIS A 267 1.36 2.35 2.90
CA HIS A 267 0.88 1.07 3.38
C HIS A 267 0.84 1.07 4.91
N ILE A 268 -0.18 0.46 5.49
CA ILE A 268 -0.31 0.24 6.94
C ILE A 268 -0.49 -1.25 7.14
N VAL A 269 0.48 -1.90 7.79
CA VAL A 269 0.64 -3.37 7.80
C VAL A 269 0.85 -3.86 9.22
N ASP A 270 0.28 -5.01 9.55
CA ASP A 270 0.57 -5.68 10.82
C ASP A 270 1.99 -6.24 10.81
N GLY A 271 2.86 -5.62 11.61
CA GLY A 271 4.26 -6.04 11.73
C GLY A 271 4.47 -7.37 12.49
N ARG A 272 3.42 -7.96 13.04
CA ARG A 272 3.47 -9.27 13.73
C ARG A 272 3.25 -10.45 12.77
N ILE A 273 2.84 -10.18 11.53
CA ILE A 273 2.61 -11.22 10.53
C ILE A 273 3.97 -11.65 9.94
N PHE A 274 4.27 -12.95 10.00
CA PHE A 274 5.44 -13.53 9.35
C PHE A 274 5.38 -13.25 7.83
N ASP A 275 6.50 -12.84 7.24
CA ASP A 275 6.60 -12.38 5.84
C ASP A 275 5.62 -11.25 5.45
N GLY A 276 5.01 -10.56 6.44
CA GLY A 276 3.99 -9.54 6.21
C GLY A 276 4.50 -8.37 5.35
N LEU A 277 5.71 -7.91 5.59
CA LEU A 277 6.34 -6.82 4.84
C LEU A 277 6.59 -7.21 3.37
N LEU A 278 7.15 -8.40 3.12
CA LEU A 278 7.41 -8.88 1.76
C LEU A 278 6.10 -9.18 1.01
N ASN A 279 5.12 -9.76 1.70
CA ASN A 279 3.80 -10.02 1.11
C ASN A 279 3.09 -8.73 0.71
N GLU A 280 3.16 -7.68 1.52
CA GLU A 280 2.58 -6.37 1.16
C GLU A 280 3.25 -5.77 -0.07
N ILE A 281 4.57 -5.90 -0.21
CA ILE A 281 5.33 -5.26 -1.30
C ILE A 281 5.28 -6.09 -2.60
N PHE A 282 5.34 -7.42 -2.50
CA PHE A 282 5.55 -8.32 -3.64
C PHE A 282 4.35 -9.20 -3.99
N SER A 283 3.22 -9.06 -3.30
CA SER A 283 2.00 -9.75 -3.71
C SER A 283 0.99 -8.80 -4.34
N ASN A 284 0.10 -9.36 -5.16
CA ASN A 284 -1.03 -8.62 -5.68
C ASN A 284 -2.13 -8.41 -4.63
N GLU A 285 -2.06 -9.13 -3.54
CA GLU A 285 -3.15 -9.26 -2.58
C GLU A 285 -2.98 -8.39 -1.34
N GLY A 286 -1.76 -7.94 -1.03
CA GLY A 286 -1.44 -7.15 0.16
C GLY A 286 -2.04 -7.74 1.45
N VAL A 287 -1.42 -7.54 2.58
CA VAL A 287 -1.93 -8.03 3.88
C VAL A 287 -2.48 -6.90 4.74
N GLY A 288 -2.15 -5.67 4.40
CA GLY A 288 -2.48 -4.45 5.13
C GLY A 288 -3.55 -3.58 4.49
N SER A 289 -3.41 -2.28 4.69
CA SER A 289 -4.22 -1.22 4.06
C SER A 289 -3.35 -0.36 3.16
N LEU A 290 -3.84 -0.07 1.97
CA LEU A 290 -3.23 0.84 1.01
C LEU A 290 -3.97 2.17 0.98
N VAL A 291 -3.26 3.26 1.25
CA VAL A 291 -3.73 4.63 0.97
C VAL A 291 -3.04 5.11 -0.31
N TYR A 292 -3.82 5.63 -1.25
CA TYR A 292 -3.35 6.01 -2.57
C TYR A 292 -3.95 7.35 -3.03
N GLY A 293 -3.33 7.97 -4.03
CA GLY A 293 -3.75 9.24 -4.62
C GLY A 293 -5.13 9.19 -5.30
N ASN A 294 -5.30 9.78 -6.46
CA ASN A 294 -6.58 9.82 -7.16
C ASN A 294 -7.01 8.44 -7.70
N ASP A 295 -8.29 8.05 -7.50
CA ASP A 295 -8.91 6.83 -8.02
C ASP A 295 -8.73 6.66 -9.53
N TYR A 296 -8.88 7.76 -10.29
CA TYR A 296 -8.75 7.73 -11.74
C TYR A 296 -7.30 7.76 -12.24
N ALA A 297 -6.34 8.18 -11.40
CA ALA A 297 -4.91 8.10 -11.76
C ALA A 297 -4.44 6.64 -11.90
N GLN A 298 -5.19 5.70 -11.38
CA GLN A 298 -4.93 4.26 -11.51
C GLN A 298 -5.50 3.68 -12.81
N ILE A 299 -6.42 4.38 -13.49
CA ILE A 299 -6.93 3.97 -14.80
C ILE A 299 -6.16 4.72 -15.87
N ARG A 300 -5.49 3.97 -16.73
CA ARG A 300 -4.75 4.53 -17.86
C ARG A 300 -4.99 3.76 -19.15
N LYS A 301 -4.72 4.42 -20.26
CA LYS A 301 -4.66 3.76 -21.57
C LYS A 301 -3.55 2.71 -21.57
N ALA A 302 -3.81 1.54 -22.13
CA ALA A 302 -2.84 0.47 -22.23
C ALA A 302 -1.73 0.84 -23.26
N ARG A 303 -0.53 0.33 -23.03
CA ARG A 303 0.66 0.50 -23.84
C ARG A 303 1.10 -0.84 -24.43
N LYS A 304 1.93 -0.83 -25.46
CA LYS A 304 2.45 -2.06 -26.08
C LYS A 304 3.12 -3.01 -25.09
N GLY A 305 3.80 -2.48 -24.06
CA GLY A 305 4.39 -3.29 -22.99
C GLY A 305 3.37 -4.06 -22.13
N ASP A 306 2.10 -3.64 -22.12
CA ASP A 306 1.05 -4.25 -21.30
C ASP A 306 0.41 -5.49 -21.95
N VAL A 307 0.64 -5.73 -23.24
CA VAL A 307 0.00 -6.82 -24.02
C VAL A 307 0.12 -8.17 -23.32
N ARG A 308 1.32 -8.52 -22.86
CA ARG A 308 1.57 -9.78 -22.16
C ARG A 308 0.84 -9.86 -20.83
N PHE A 309 0.76 -8.76 -20.11
CA PHE A 309 0.03 -8.69 -18.83
C PHE A 309 -1.47 -8.83 -19.03
N ILE A 310 -2.06 -8.11 -19.99
CA ILE A 310 -3.51 -8.19 -20.33
C ILE A 310 -3.84 -9.61 -20.80
N TYR A 311 -3.01 -10.23 -21.64
CA TYR A 311 -3.22 -11.60 -22.08
C TYR A 311 -3.22 -12.60 -20.91
N ASN A 312 -2.25 -12.52 -20.02
CA ASN A 312 -2.17 -13.39 -18.85
C ASN A 312 -3.31 -13.14 -17.86
N LEU A 313 -3.68 -11.87 -17.66
CA LEU A 313 -4.78 -11.46 -16.80
C LEU A 313 -6.11 -12.07 -17.24
N THR A 314 -6.42 -12.01 -18.54
CA THR A 314 -7.70 -12.49 -19.10
C THR A 314 -7.75 -13.99 -19.36
N ARG A 315 -6.61 -14.68 -19.34
CA ARG A 315 -6.49 -16.11 -19.69
C ARG A 315 -7.39 -17.03 -18.84
N ALA A 316 -7.51 -16.73 -17.53
CA ALA A 316 -8.36 -17.52 -16.64
C ALA A 316 -9.85 -17.36 -16.97
N ALA A 317 -10.29 -16.14 -17.28
CA ALA A 317 -11.66 -15.84 -17.68
C ALA A 317 -12.03 -16.46 -19.05
N VAL A 318 -11.06 -16.47 -19.98
CA VAL A 318 -11.25 -17.14 -21.28
C VAL A 318 -11.47 -18.66 -21.10
N ARG A 319 -10.73 -19.31 -20.18
CA ARG A 319 -10.92 -20.73 -19.88
C ARG A 319 -12.28 -21.06 -19.26
N ARG A 320 -12.88 -20.09 -18.55
CA ARG A 320 -14.24 -20.20 -17.97
C ARG A 320 -15.34 -19.69 -18.88
N GLU A 321 -14.99 -19.38 -20.14
CA GLU A 321 -15.92 -18.84 -21.15
C GLU A 321 -16.58 -17.51 -20.76
N GLU A 322 -16.03 -16.82 -19.77
CA GLU A 322 -16.48 -15.49 -19.35
C GLU A 322 -16.11 -14.42 -20.39
N LEU A 323 -14.93 -14.57 -21.02
CA LEU A 323 -14.42 -13.67 -22.05
C LEU A 323 -14.12 -14.41 -23.36
N LEU A 324 -14.20 -13.66 -24.47
CA LEU A 324 -13.75 -14.13 -25.78
C LEU A 324 -12.24 -14.30 -25.82
N HIS A 325 -11.78 -15.40 -26.42
CA HIS A 325 -10.36 -15.62 -26.64
C HIS A 325 -9.78 -14.56 -27.58
N ARG A 326 -8.67 -13.93 -27.14
CA ARG A 326 -7.88 -13.01 -27.95
C ARG A 326 -6.42 -13.46 -27.91
N THR A 327 -5.78 -13.54 -29.08
CA THR A 327 -4.34 -13.80 -29.16
C THR A 327 -3.55 -12.55 -28.71
N GLN A 328 -2.30 -12.72 -28.32
CA GLN A 328 -1.43 -11.57 -28.01
C GLN A 328 -1.34 -10.59 -29.19
N GLN A 329 -1.23 -11.09 -30.41
CA GLN A 329 -1.23 -10.27 -31.64
C GLN A 329 -2.52 -9.47 -31.82
N ALA A 330 -3.69 -10.06 -31.51
CA ALA A 330 -4.96 -9.36 -31.56
C ALA A 330 -5.08 -8.27 -30.49
N ILE A 331 -4.56 -8.51 -29.29
CA ILE A 331 -4.47 -7.48 -28.24
C ILE A 331 -3.53 -6.37 -28.65
N GLU A 332 -2.35 -6.68 -29.19
CA GLU A 332 -1.36 -5.70 -29.63
C GLU A 332 -1.90 -4.80 -30.74
N LYS A 333 -2.57 -5.39 -31.75
CA LYS A 333 -3.17 -4.64 -32.86
C LYS A 333 -4.25 -3.66 -32.37
N ASN A 334 -4.94 -3.98 -31.28
CA ASN A 334 -6.04 -3.19 -30.75
C ASN A 334 -5.70 -2.57 -29.38
N ILE A 335 -4.43 -2.44 -29.03
CA ILE A 335 -3.99 -1.99 -27.70
C ILE A 335 -4.55 -0.61 -27.32
N ASP A 336 -4.74 0.25 -28.31
CA ASP A 336 -5.30 1.59 -28.14
C ASP A 336 -6.77 1.61 -27.67
N GLN A 337 -7.47 0.50 -27.74
CA GLN A 337 -8.83 0.34 -27.25
C GLN A 337 -8.88 -0.14 -25.79
N PHE A 338 -7.75 -0.54 -25.22
CA PHE A 338 -7.68 -1.04 -23.87
C PHE A 338 -7.37 0.06 -22.85
N PHE A 339 -8.08 0.02 -21.74
CA PHE A 339 -7.74 0.70 -20.51
C PHE A 339 -7.43 -0.33 -19.45
N VAL A 340 -6.45 -0.01 -18.59
CA VAL A 340 -6.02 -0.87 -17.49
C VAL A 340 -6.18 -0.15 -16.17
N TYR A 341 -6.56 -0.90 -15.16
CA TYR A 341 -6.51 -0.46 -13.78
C TYR A 341 -5.24 -0.98 -13.14
N GLU A 342 -4.46 -0.09 -12.59
CA GLU A 342 -3.12 -0.37 -12.09
C GLU A 342 -3.04 -0.02 -10.60
N ILE A 343 -2.53 -0.96 -9.82
CA ILE A 343 -2.15 -0.75 -8.42
C ILE A 343 -0.68 -1.10 -8.30
N ASP A 344 0.14 -0.18 -7.77
CA ASP A 344 1.58 -0.38 -7.64
C ASP A 344 2.25 -0.90 -8.93
N GLU A 345 1.89 -0.28 -10.06
CA GLU A 345 2.35 -0.68 -11.40
C GLU A 345 1.92 -2.10 -11.84
N ASN A 346 1.09 -2.78 -11.04
CA ASN A 346 0.50 -4.05 -11.42
C ASN A 346 -0.85 -3.83 -12.08
N ILE A 347 -1.00 -4.36 -13.27
CA ILE A 347 -2.31 -4.37 -13.96
C ILE A 347 -3.17 -5.45 -13.31
N ILE A 348 -4.22 -5.03 -12.61
CA ILE A 348 -5.14 -5.91 -11.90
C ILE A 348 -6.50 -6.03 -12.56
N ALA A 349 -6.81 -5.12 -13.48
CA ALA A 349 -8.04 -5.17 -14.26
C ALA A 349 -7.85 -4.49 -15.62
N CYS A 350 -8.72 -4.82 -16.57
CA CYS A 350 -8.75 -4.20 -17.88
C CYS A 350 -10.19 -4.08 -18.40
N VAL A 351 -10.36 -3.16 -19.35
CA VAL A 351 -11.60 -2.97 -20.11
C VAL A 351 -11.25 -2.52 -21.53
N THR A 352 -12.06 -2.86 -22.53
CA THR A 352 -11.96 -2.29 -23.88
C THR A 352 -13.08 -1.31 -24.14
N LEU A 353 -12.79 -0.28 -24.92
CA LEU A 353 -13.76 0.65 -25.47
C LEU A 353 -13.57 0.70 -26.99
N TYR A 354 -14.56 0.23 -27.72
CA TYR A 354 -14.56 0.19 -29.17
C TYR A 354 -15.56 1.20 -29.74
N PHE A 355 -15.18 1.93 -30.79
CA PHE A 355 -16.03 2.86 -31.52
C PHE A 355 -16.38 2.31 -32.91
N TYR A 356 -17.59 2.49 -33.34
CA TYR A 356 -18.08 2.02 -34.61
C TYR A 356 -17.99 3.13 -35.67
N PRO A 357 -17.23 2.93 -36.77
CA PRO A 357 -17.11 3.96 -37.82
C PRO A 357 -18.46 4.27 -38.50
N ASP A 358 -19.33 3.27 -38.62
CA ASP A 358 -20.68 3.35 -39.22
C ASP A 358 -21.74 3.95 -38.26
N LYS A 359 -21.48 3.94 -36.96
CA LYS A 359 -22.34 4.54 -35.90
C LYS A 359 -21.49 5.32 -34.89
N PRO A 360 -20.94 6.52 -35.23
CA PRO A 360 -19.98 7.23 -34.39
C PRO A 360 -20.53 7.68 -33.03
N GLN A 361 -21.86 7.78 -32.89
CA GLN A 361 -22.51 8.06 -31.60
C GLN A 361 -22.58 6.84 -30.68
N MET A 362 -22.12 5.66 -31.10
CA MET A 362 -22.16 4.43 -30.33
C MET A 362 -20.77 3.89 -30.05
N ALA A 363 -20.58 3.46 -28.80
CA ALA A 363 -19.37 2.78 -28.37
C ALA A 363 -19.72 1.46 -27.66
N GLU A 364 -18.81 0.48 -27.68
CA GLU A 364 -18.97 -0.82 -26.99
C GLU A 364 -17.93 -0.96 -25.90
N VAL A 365 -18.38 -1.23 -24.67
CA VAL A 365 -17.56 -1.69 -23.55
C VAL A 365 -17.46 -3.21 -23.61
N GLY A 366 -16.22 -3.72 -23.67
CA GLY A 366 -15.97 -5.15 -23.72
C GLY A 366 -14.74 -5.56 -22.92
N SER A 367 -14.44 -6.86 -22.91
CA SER A 367 -13.26 -7.44 -22.24
C SER A 367 -13.05 -6.94 -20.82
N LEU A 368 -14.11 -6.58 -20.10
CA LEU A 368 -14.02 -6.20 -18.69
C LEU A 368 -13.60 -7.40 -17.88
N TYR A 369 -12.47 -7.27 -17.20
CA TYR A 369 -11.99 -8.28 -16.28
C TYR A 369 -11.30 -7.62 -15.09
N VAL A 370 -11.60 -8.11 -13.91
CA VAL A 370 -10.96 -7.75 -12.65
C VAL A 370 -10.40 -9.04 -12.04
N MET A 371 -9.19 -9.00 -11.51
CA MET A 371 -8.65 -10.17 -10.79
C MET A 371 -9.57 -10.57 -9.63
N PRO A 372 -9.82 -11.88 -9.38
CA PRO A 372 -10.78 -12.35 -8.37
C PRO A 372 -10.56 -11.75 -6.98
N PHE A 373 -9.32 -11.61 -6.57
CA PHE A 373 -8.97 -11.00 -5.29
C PHE A 373 -9.48 -9.56 -5.12
N TYR A 374 -9.61 -8.83 -6.22
CA TYR A 374 -10.08 -7.44 -6.24
C TYR A 374 -11.58 -7.31 -6.52
N HIS A 375 -12.33 -8.43 -6.58
CA HIS A 375 -13.77 -8.38 -6.71
C HIS A 375 -14.42 -7.68 -5.52
N ASN A 376 -15.62 -7.12 -5.74
CA ASN A 376 -16.41 -6.39 -4.75
C ASN A 376 -15.76 -5.11 -4.15
N ARG A 377 -14.66 -4.63 -4.74
CA ARG A 377 -13.99 -3.37 -4.36
C ARG A 377 -14.36 -2.19 -5.26
N GLY A 378 -15.39 -2.33 -6.08
CA GLY A 378 -15.86 -1.27 -6.98
C GLY A 378 -15.00 -1.04 -8.23
N ILE A 379 -13.89 -1.76 -8.44
CA ILE A 379 -12.94 -1.55 -9.55
C ILE A 379 -13.61 -1.74 -10.92
N GLY A 380 -14.44 -2.78 -11.06
CA GLY A 380 -15.18 -3.00 -12.30
C GLY A 380 -16.10 -1.82 -12.66
N LYS A 381 -16.80 -1.27 -11.67
CA LYS A 381 -17.65 -0.08 -11.84
C LYS A 381 -16.82 1.14 -12.25
N LYS A 382 -15.69 1.39 -11.58
CA LYS A 382 -14.78 2.51 -11.91
C LYS A 382 -14.28 2.43 -13.35
N LEU A 383 -13.89 1.23 -13.83
CA LEU A 383 -13.46 1.02 -15.22
C LEU A 383 -14.58 1.27 -16.23
N VAL A 384 -15.80 0.80 -15.94
CA VAL A 384 -16.97 1.03 -16.82
C VAL A 384 -17.33 2.52 -16.83
N ASP A 385 -17.37 3.18 -15.68
CA ASP A 385 -17.67 4.61 -15.58
C ASP A 385 -16.61 5.44 -16.33
N TYR A 386 -15.33 5.09 -16.20
CA TYR A 386 -14.24 5.73 -16.94
C TYR A 386 -14.39 5.53 -18.45
N ALA A 387 -14.71 4.30 -18.91
CA ALA A 387 -14.94 4.03 -20.33
C ALA A 387 -16.15 4.82 -20.86
N CYS A 388 -17.23 4.94 -20.09
CA CYS A 388 -18.39 5.75 -20.44
C CYS A 388 -18.03 7.25 -20.52
N MET A 389 -17.21 7.76 -19.61
CA MET A 389 -16.70 9.14 -19.64
C MET A 389 -15.89 9.40 -20.91
N VAL A 390 -14.93 8.53 -21.24
CA VAL A 390 -14.14 8.64 -22.48
C VAL A 390 -15.01 8.51 -23.73
N ALA A 391 -16.04 7.66 -23.72
CA ALA A 391 -17.00 7.55 -24.82
C ALA A 391 -17.73 8.86 -25.05
N LYS A 392 -18.24 9.48 -24.00
CA LYS A 392 -18.90 10.79 -24.02
C LYS A 392 -17.98 11.90 -24.54
N GLU A 393 -16.74 11.99 -24.04
CA GLU A 393 -15.74 12.96 -24.48
C GLU A 393 -15.43 12.85 -25.98
N ARG A 394 -15.58 11.64 -26.57
CA ARG A 394 -15.42 11.38 -28.00
C ARG A 394 -16.70 11.50 -28.81
N GLY A 395 -17.78 12.00 -28.22
CA GLY A 395 -19.03 12.29 -28.90
C GLY A 395 -20.01 11.10 -28.99
N ALA A 396 -19.75 9.99 -28.28
CA ALA A 396 -20.73 8.93 -28.18
C ALA A 396 -21.87 9.35 -27.23
N THR A 397 -23.12 9.05 -27.63
CA THR A 397 -24.31 9.28 -26.82
C THR A 397 -24.82 7.97 -26.21
N THR A 398 -24.36 6.84 -26.75
CA THR A 398 -24.82 5.51 -26.37
C THR A 398 -23.62 4.58 -26.18
N VAL A 399 -23.58 3.88 -25.05
CA VAL A 399 -22.60 2.81 -24.80
C VAL A 399 -23.34 1.49 -24.69
N ILE A 400 -22.86 0.49 -25.42
CA ILE A 400 -23.39 -0.87 -25.36
C ILE A 400 -22.42 -1.83 -24.69
N ALA A 401 -22.93 -2.91 -24.12
CA ALA A 401 -22.15 -4.04 -23.61
C ALA A 401 -22.86 -5.35 -23.94
N LEU A 402 -22.08 -6.39 -24.24
CA LEU A 402 -22.61 -7.73 -24.46
C LEU A 402 -22.06 -8.68 -23.39
N SER A 403 -22.97 -9.33 -22.65
CA SER A 403 -22.58 -10.21 -21.54
C SER A 403 -23.41 -11.48 -21.50
N THR A 404 -22.73 -12.61 -21.27
CA THR A 404 -23.37 -13.91 -21.04
C THR A 404 -23.59 -14.20 -19.56
N GLN A 405 -22.63 -13.81 -18.68
CA GLN A 405 -22.64 -14.20 -17.29
C GLN A 405 -22.72 -12.99 -16.32
N SER A 406 -22.19 -11.84 -16.72
CA SER A 406 -22.09 -10.65 -15.85
C SER A 406 -23.15 -9.59 -16.13
N PHE A 407 -24.28 -9.93 -16.77
CA PHE A 407 -25.31 -8.94 -17.12
C PHE A 407 -25.89 -8.23 -15.88
N GLY A 408 -26.07 -8.96 -14.75
CA GLY A 408 -26.53 -8.37 -13.50
C GLY A 408 -25.59 -7.29 -12.93
N PHE A 409 -24.29 -7.42 -13.15
CA PHE A 409 -23.33 -6.38 -12.78
C PHE A 409 -23.56 -5.10 -13.62
N PHE A 410 -23.74 -5.23 -14.92
CA PHE A 410 -23.98 -4.08 -15.78
C PHE A 410 -25.30 -3.40 -15.46
N THR A 411 -26.38 -4.16 -15.21
CA THR A 411 -27.70 -3.59 -14.91
C THR A 411 -27.77 -3.00 -13.51
N ASN A 412 -27.42 -3.78 -12.48
CA ASN A 412 -27.65 -3.39 -11.09
C ASN A 412 -26.59 -2.42 -10.54
N VAL A 413 -25.36 -2.48 -11.08
CA VAL A 413 -24.22 -1.71 -10.54
C VAL A 413 -23.81 -0.59 -11.47
N CYS A 414 -23.82 -0.80 -12.80
CA CYS A 414 -23.34 0.18 -13.78
C CYS A 414 -24.46 0.98 -14.44
N GLY A 415 -25.75 0.66 -14.19
CA GLY A 415 -26.90 1.39 -14.71
C GLY A 415 -27.13 1.22 -16.23
N PHE A 416 -26.86 0.03 -16.75
CA PHE A 416 -27.25 -0.37 -18.11
C PHE A 416 -28.65 -0.97 -18.10
N GLU A 417 -29.35 -0.87 -19.22
CA GLU A 417 -30.66 -1.46 -19.45
C GLU A 417 -30.55 -2.56 -20.53
N GLU A 418 -31.39 -3.59 -20.45
CA GLU A 418 -31.45 -4.62 -21.47
C GLU A 418 -32.07 -4.05 -22.74
N ALA A 419 -31.48 -4.34 -23.89
CA ALA A 419 -31.96 -3.85 -25.21
C ALA A 419 -32.03 -4.99 -26.20
N SER A 420 -32.78 -4.75 -27.28
CA SER A 420 -32.86 -5.68 -28.37
C SER A 420 -31.57 -5.69 -29.22
N LYS A 421 -31.28 -6.83 -29.86
CA LYS A 421 -30.07 -7.00 -30.70
C LYS A 421 -30.07 -6.07 -31.94
N GLU A 422 -31.22 -5.58 -32.36
CA GLU A 422 -31.37 -4.67 -33.49
C GLU A 422 -30.72 -3.30 -33.29
N ILE A 423 -30.38 -2.93 -32.04
CA ILE A 423 -29.65 -1.72 -31.76
C ILE A 423 -28.21 -1.82 -32.24
N LEU A 424 -27.63 -3.02 -32.35
CA LEU A 424 -26.26 -3.26 -32.73
C LEU A 424 -25.96 -2.70 -34.13
N PRO A 425 -24.72 -2.19 -34.36
CA PRO A 425 -24.23 -1.93 -35.71
C PRO A 425 -24.24 -3.20 -36.58
N GLU A 426 -24.47 -3.06 -37.88
CA GLU A 426 -24.66 -4.20 -38.79
C GLU A 426 -23.51 -5.20 -38.75
N ALA A 427 -22.25 -4.68 -38.78
CA ALA A 427 -21.05 -5.50 -38.67
C ALA A 427 -20.99 -6.26 -37.32
N ARG A 428 -21.47 -5.62 -36.25
CA ARG A 428 -21.45 -6.23 -34.91
C ARG A 428 -22.60 -7.26 -34.74
N LEU A 429 -23.74 -6.98 -35.32
CA LEU A 429 -24.88 -7.89 -35.31
C LEU A 429 -24.52 -9.21 -36.02
N LYS A 430 -23.84 -9.14 -37.17
CA LYS A 430 -23.33 -10.33 -37.86
C LYS A 430 -22.42 -11.18 -36.99
N ILE A 431 -21.42 -10.57 -36.33
CA ILE A 431 -20.52 -11.26 -35.40
C ILE A 431 -21.30 -11.85 -34.22
N TYR A 432 -22.33 -11.13 -33.72
CA TYR A 432 -23.16 -11.59 -32.62
C TYR A 432 -23.91 -12.87 -33.01
N GLU A 433 -24.56 -12.91 -34.19
CA GLU A 433 -25.31 -14.05 -34.69
C GLU A 433 -24.40 -15.25 -35.00
N GLU A 434 -23.27 -15.02 -35.64
CA GLU A 434 -22.25 -16.06 -35.93
C GLU A 434 -21.64 -16.66 -34.66
N SER A 435 -21.58 -15.91 -33.57
CA SER A 435 -20.94 -16.38 -32.31
C SER A 435 -21.76 -17.46 -31.58
N GLY A 436 -23.07 -17.52 -31.77
CA GLY A 436 -23.98 -18.46 -31.09
C GLY A 436 -24.04 -18.33 -29.56
N ARG A 437 -23.40 -17.31 -28.95
CA ARG A 437 -23.25 -17.21 -27.49
C ARG A 437 -24.49 -16.73 -26.73
N ASN A 438 -25.54 -16.27 -27.42
CA ASN A 438 -26.73 -15.73 -26.79
C ASN A 438 -26.50 -14.70 -25.70
N ALA A 439 -25.52 -13.81 -25.90
CA ALA A 439 -25.19 -12.75 -24.92
C ALA A 439 -26.35 -11.75 -24.85
N LYS A 440 -26.68 -11.29 -23.65
CA LYS A 440 -27.62 -10.16 -23.49
C LYS A 440 -26.96 -8.89 -24.02
N VAL A 441 -27.77 -8.13 -24.78
CA VAL A 441 -27.39 -6.81 -25.26
C VAL A 441 -27.82 -5.78 -24.22
N LEU A 442 -26.90 -4.96 -23.78
CA LEU A 442 -27.11 -3.99 -22.73
C LEU A 442 -26.74 -2.60 -23.25
N VAL A 443 -27.49 -1.58 -22.86
CA VAL A 443 -27.33 -0.21 -23.34
C VAL A 443 -27.33 0.79 -22.17
N LYS A 444 -26.47 1.81 -22.26
CA LYS A 444 -26.45 2.96 -21.35
C LYS A 444 -26.35 4.24 -22.15
N ARG A 445 -27.23 5.20 -21.89
CA ARG A 445 -27.11 6.57 -22.43
C ARG A 445 -26.10 7.36 -21.64
N VAL A 446 -25.17 8.05 -22.33
CA VAL A 446 -24.07 8.81 -21.74
C VAL A 446 -24.06 10.28 -22.20
N GLY A 447 -25.11 10.68 -22.89
CA GLY A 447 -25.33 12.03 -23.41
C GLY A 447 -25.63 13.06 -22.31
#